data_67b7a417376b65fba5b0a6b06be6aebd
#
_entry.id   67b7a417376b65fba5b0a6b06be6aebd
#
_cell.length_a   1.000
_cell.length_b   1.000
_cell.length_c   1.000
_cell.angle_alpha   90.00
_cell.angle_beta   90.00
_cell.angle_gamma   90.00
#
_symmetry.space_group_name_H-M   'P 1'
#
loop_
_entity.id
_entity.type
_entity.pdbx_description
1 polymer ?
#
loop_
_entity_poly.entity_id
_entity_poly.type
_entity_poly.pdbx_seq_one_letter_code
_entity_poly.pdbx_strand_id
1 'polypeptide(L)'
;MAFGNKNSTPSFALTLPMKVTEQDEIFLSKKFRVGCTIYNQMVKKTTKMWHQLRKTREYKNLVKAIKAAPANSDKRKALLVQRSNLIKQAGFSEGAFHKLVVPYQKAYNVNCDVAQKVASAVWKAWDDFFYGEGKTVHYKKLNDFVTLSGKKNNSGIFFRPANHTVSSLESAKRKAKNSIEKRYFDAYRKPDA
;
A
#
# COMPACT_ATOMS: atom_id res chain seq x y z
N MET A 1 3.49 -29.60 18.72
CA MET A 1 2.45 -29.68 17.68
C MET A 1 2.99 -29.04 16.41
N ALA A 2 3.24 -29.82 15.39
CA ALA A 2 3.74 -29.35 14.11
C ALA A 2 2.63 -28.59 13.37
N PHE A 3 2.85 -27.33 13.10
CA PHE A 3 1.98 -26.55 12.22
C PHE A 3 2.14 -27.09 10.80
N GLY A 4 1.08 -27.77 10.33
CA GLY A 4 1.03 -28.35 9.01
C GLY A 4 1.37 -27.32 7.94
N ASN A 5 2.25 -27.69 7.02
CA ASN A 5 2.53 -26.98 5.79
C ASN A 5 1.21 -26.72 5.07
N LYS A 6 0.74 -25.47 5.10
CA LYS A 6 -0.32 -25.03 4.19
C LYS A 6 0.28 -25.21 2.79
N ASN A 7 -0.25 -26.17 2.02
CA ASN A 7 0.06 -26.31 0.62
C ASN A 7 -0.16 -24.95 -0.06
N SER A 8 0.91 -24.21 -0.23
CA SER A 8 0.88 -22.96 -0.99
C SER A 8 0.67 -23.34 -2.44
N THR A 9 -0.47 -22.97 -3.00
CA THR A 9 -0.70 -23.10 -4.44
C THR A 9 0.47 -22.45 -5.17
N PRO A 10 1.13 -23.15 -6.10
CA PRO A 10 2.20 -22.54 -6.88
C PRO A 10 1.69 -21.24 -7.53
N SER A 11 2.39 -20.15 -7.32
CA SER A 11 2.06 -18.87 -7.93
C SER A 11 3.22 -18.42 -8.83
N PHE A 12 2.88 -17.88 -9.97
CA PHE A 12 3.85 -17.27 -10.88
C PHE A 12 3.43 -15.83 -11.19
N ALA A 13 4.41 -14.97 -11.42
CA ALA A 13 4.19 -13.62 -11.89
C ALA A 13 4.51 -13.55 -13.39
N LEU A 14 3.56 -13.08 -14.18
CA LEU A 14 3.72 -12.82 -15.59
C LEU A 14 3.77 -11.31 -15.82
N THR A 15 4.85 -10.84 -16.43
CA THR A 15 5.00 -9.45 -16.84
C THR A 15 4.74 -9.35 -18.34
N LEU A 16 3.71 -8.63 -18.71
CA LEU A 16 3.34 -8.40 -20.11
C LEU A 16 3.60 -6.93 -20.47
N PRO A 17 4.27 -6.66 -21.59
CA PRO A 17 4.40 -5.30 -22.10
C PRO A 17 3.02 -4.80 -22.56
N MET A 18 2.73 -3.55 -22.25
CA MET A 18 1.47 -2.91 -22.62
C MET A 18 1.71 -1.85 -23.68
N LYS A 19 1.00 -1.94 -24.80
CA LYS A 19 0.99 -0.86 -25.81
C LYS A 19 0.09 0.26 -25.29
N VAL A 20 0.63 1.44 -25.16
CA VAL A 20 -0.11 2.64 -24.69
C VAL A 20 -0.02 3.73 -25.75
N THR A 21 -1.08 4.52 -25.86
CA THR A 21 -1.08 5.74 -26.65
C THR A 21 -0.52 6.90 -25.82
N GLU A 22 -0.17 8.01 -26.44
CA GLU A 22 0.26 9.22 -25.75
C GLU A 22 -0.81 9.71 -24.73
N GLN A 23 -2.08 9.58 -25.08
CA GLN A 23 -3.20 9.91 -24.19
C GLN A 23 -3.26 8.98 -22.96
N ASP A 24 -2.97 7.70 -23.17
CA ASP A 24 -2.90 6.72 -22.07
C ASP A 24 -1.71 7.02 -21.15
N GLU A 25 -0.57 7.44 -21.69
CA GLU A 25 0.58 7.85 -20.88
C GLU A 25 0.27 9.06 -20.01
N ILE A 26 -0.41 10.07 -20.57
CA ILE A 26 -0.85 11.25 -19.81
C ILE A 26 -1.79 10.84 -18.69
N PHE A 27 -2.74 9.95 -18.97
CA PHE A 27 -3.69 9.46 -17.98
C PHE A 27 -3.00 8.66 -16.88
N LEU A 28 -2.12 7.72 -17.24
CA LEU A 28 -1.32 6.92 -16.30
C LEU A 28 -0.47 7.80 -15.41
N SER A 29 0.26 8.75 -16.01
CA SER A 29 1.11 9.69 -15.28
C SER A 29 0.33 10.46 -14.22
N LYS A 30 -0.90 10.89 -14.54
CA LYS A 30 -1.81 11.51 -13.56
C LYS A 30 -2.15 10.55 -12.41
N LYS A 31 -2.48 9.29 -12.71
CA LYS A 31 -2.79 8.29 -11.68
C LYS A 31 -1.59 7.96 -10.79
N PHE A 32 -0.40 7.82 -11.38
CA PHE A 32 0.85 7.62 -10.62
C PHE A 32 1.16 8.83 -9.72
N ARG A 33 1.01 10.05 -10.25
CA ARG A 33 1.19 11.27 -9.47
C ARG A 33 0.25 11.33 -8.27
N VAL A 34 -1.01 11.01 -8.45
CA VAL A 34 -2.00 10.96 -7.36
C VAL A 34 -1.64 9.88 -6.34
N GLY A 35 -1.28 8.68 -6.78
CA GLY A 35 -0.83 7.60 -5.89
C GLY A 35 0.39 8.00 -5.05
N CYS A 36 1.39 8.62 -5.68
CA CYS A 36 2.57 9.15 -5.01
C CYS A 36 2.21 10.25 -4.00
N THR A 37 1.30 11.14 -4.36
CA THR A 37 0.81 12.20 -3.45
C THR A 37 0.14 11.62 -2.22
N ILE A 38 -0.75 10.64 -2.39
CA ILE A 38 -1.42 9.95 -1.28
C ILE A 38 -0.39 9.26 -0.38
N TYR A 39 0.56 8.52 -0.96
CA TYR A 39 1.65 7.88 -0.22
C TYR A 39 2.38 8.89 0.66
N ASN A 40 2.83 10.00 0.08
CA ASN A 40 3.60 11.01 0.77
C ASN A 40 2.79 11.75 1.86
N GLN A 41 1.52 12.02 1.62
CA GLN A 41 0.63 12.61 2.64
C GLN A 41 0.41 11.66 3.80
N MET A 42 0.27 10.37 3.55
CA MET A 42 0.18 9.35 4.60
C MET A 42 1.48 9.26 5.40
N VAL A 43 2.64 9.22 4.73
CA VAL A 43 3.95 9.25 5.41
C VAL A 43 4.05 10.48 6.30
N LYS A 44 3.71 11.67 5.79
CA LYS A 44 3.72 12.92 6.58
C LYS A 44 2.85 12.83 7.83
N LYS A 45 1.63 12.28 7.70
CA LYS A 45 0.69 12.14 8.82
C LYS A 45 1.17 11.11 9.83
N THR A 46 1.60 9.94 9.37
CA THR A 46 2.07 8.86 10.25
C THR A 46 3.39 9.22 10.94
N THR A 47 4.27 9.98 10.30
CA THR A 47 5.47 10.53 10.94
C THR A 47 5.12 11.46 12.11
N LYS A 48 4.10 12.32 11.94
CA LYS A 48 3.61 13.16 13.06
C LYS A 48 3.07 12.29 14.21
N MET A 49 2.28 11.27 13.91
CA MET A 49 1.76 10.32 14.92
C MET A 49 2.92 9.63 15.66
N TRP A 50 3.93 9.19 14.93
CA TRP A 50 5.13 8.58 15.52
C TRP A 50 5.88 9.53 16.45
N HIS A 51 6.08 10.78 16.01
CA HIS A 51 6.72 11.78 16.87
C HIS A 51 5.92 12.08 18.14
N GLN A 52 4.59 12.05 18.07
CA GLN A 52 3.72 12.19 19.23
C GLN A 52 3.89 10.99 20.18
N LEU A 53 3.81 9.77 19.69
CA LEU A 53 3.99 8.56 20.49
C LEU A 53 5.33 8.53 21.20
N ARG A 54 6.43 8.85 20.49
CA ARG A 54 7.80 8.89 21.08
C ARG A 54 7.95 9.91 22.21
N LYS A 55 7.12 10.94 22.24
CA LYS A 55 7.16 11.96 23.29
C LYS A 55 6.42 11.54 24.57
N THR A 56 5.54 10.54 24.50
CA THR A 56 4.78 10.07 25.64
C THR A 56 5.70 9.49 26.72
N ARG A 57 5.33 9.73 27.99
CA ARG A 57 6.07 9.18 29.15
C ARG A 57 6.07 7.66 29.15
N GLU A 58 4.95 7.09 28.78
CA GLU A 58 4.76 5.63 28.70
C GLU A 58 5.75 4.98 27.71
N TYR A 59 5.82 5.48 26.48
CA TYR A 59 6.74 4.98 25.47
C TYR A 59 8.21 5.13 25.90
N LYS A 60 8.57 6.28 26.48
CA LYS A 60 9.94 6.53 26.95
C LYS A 60 10.34 5.59 28.07
N ASN A 61 9.44 5.37 29.06
CA ASN A 61 9.68 4.46 30.18
C ASN A 61 9.84 3.01 29.67
N LEU A 62 8.98 2.61 28.75
CA LEU A 62 9.02 1.27 28.16
C LEU A 62 10.34 1.01 27.41
N VAL A 63 10.79 1.99 26.62
CA VAL A 63 12.10 1.90 25.91
C VAL A 63 13.27 1.82 26.89
N LYS A 64 13.23 2.57 28.00
CA LYS A 64 14.24 2.49 29.06
C LYS A 64 14.25 1.11 29.72
N ALA A 65 13.06 0.56 30.04
CA ALA A 65 12.93 -0.76 30.63
C ALA A 65 13.44 -1.88 29.71
N ILE A 66 13.16 -1.78 28.41
CA ILE A 66 13.67 -2.74 27.40
C ILE A 66 15.20 -2.70 27.33
N LYS A 67 15.81 -1.50 27.37
CA LYS A 67 17.27 -1.36 27.34
C LYS A 67 17.94 -1.89 28.60
N ALA A 68 17.28 -1.76 29.77
CA ALA A 68 17.80 -2.24 31.05
C ALA A 68 17.61 -3.76 31.25
N ALA A 69 16.69 -4.40 30.53
CA ALA A 69 16.42 -5.83 30.64
C ALA A 69 17.52 -6.65 29.94
N PRO A 70 17.99 -7.76 30.56
CA PRO A 70 18.99 -8.63 29.95
C PRO A 70 18.53 -9.16 28.57
N ALA A 71 19.48 -9.31 27.65
CA ALA A 71 19.21 -9.93 26.37
C ALA A 71 18.64 -11.35 26.58
N ASN A 72 17.66 -11.72 25.78
CA ASN A 72 16.99 -13.03 25.79
C ASN A 72 16.19 -13.37 27.07
N SER A 73 16.02 -12.44 28.02
CA SER A 73 15.17 -12.68 29.18
C SER A 73 13.68 -12.64 28.82
N ASP A 74 12.86 -13.44 29.54
CA ASP A 74 11.39 -13.42 29.34
C ASP A 74 10.79 -12.06 29.69
N LYS A 75 11.39 -11.35 30.65
CA LYS A 75 11.06 -9.97 30.98
C LYS A 75 11.22 -9.07 29.75
N ARG A 76 12.31 -9.17 29.00
CA ARG A 76 12.53 -8.38 27.79
C ARG A 76 11.54 -8.73 26.68
N LYS A 77 11.22 -10.02 26.52
CA LYS A 77 10.17 -10.47 25.56
C LYS A 77 8.82 -9.85 25.88
N ALA A 78 8.41 -9.90 27.15
CA ALA A 78 7.17 -9.30 27.62
C ALA A 78 7.11 -7.78 27.36
N LEU A 79 8.20 -7.06 27.61
CA LEU A 79 8.31 -5.62 27.35
C LEU A 79 8.25 -5.30 25.84
N LEU A 80 8.82 -6.14 24.99
CA LEU A 80 8.71 -5.99 23.52
C LEU A 80 7.28 -6.19 23.04
N VAL A 81 6.54 -7.14 23.61
CA VAL A 81 5.10 -7.32 23.33
C VAL A 81 4.31 -6.09 23.78
N GLN A 82 4.59 -5.54 24.95
CA GLN A 82 3.94 -4.31 25.42
C GLN A 82 4.24 -3.13 24.46
N ARG A 83 5.49 -2.99 23.99
CA ARG A 83 5.85 -1.98 23.00
C ARG A 83 5.06 -2.16 21.70
N SER A 84 4.93 -3.38 21.22
CA SER A 84 4.15 -3.68 20.02
C SER A 84 2.68 -3.31 20.18
N ASN A 85 2.09 -3.63 21.34
CA ASN A 85 0.70 -3.29 21.65
C ASN A 85 0.50 -1.77 21.72
N LEU A 86 1.41 -1.05 22.36
CA LEU A 86 1.35 0.42 22.43
C LEU A 86 1.46 1.07 21.05
N ILE A 87 2.33 0.56 20.17
CA ILE A 87 2.45 0.99 18.77
C ILE A 87 1.13 0.76 18.01
N LYS A 88 0.51 -0.43 18.18
CA LYS A 88 -0.80 -0.75 17.57
C LYS A 88 -1.91 0.16 18.08
N GLN A 89 -1.97 0.40 19.39
CA GLN A 89 -2.94 1.32 20.01
C GLN A 89 -2.80 2.75 19.52
N ALA A 90 -1.57 3.20 19.22
CA ALA A 90 -1.29 4.48 18.59
C ALA A 90 -1.69 4.57 17.10
N GLY A 91 -2.31 3.51 16.56
CA GLY A 91 -2.81 3.49 15.19
C GLY A 91 -1.83 2.95 14.14
N PHE A 92 -0.74 2.30 14.55
CA PHE A 92 0.21 1.67 13.64
C PHE A 92 -0.17 0.20 13.42
N SER A 93 -1.13 0.00 12.54
CA SER A 93 -1.54 -1.30 12.01
C SER A 93 -2.05 -1.15 10.59
N GLU A 94 -2.01 -2.21 9.79
CA GLU A 94 -2.48 -2.17 8.40
C GLU A 94 -3.95 -1.72 8.31
N GLY A 95 -4.81 -2.27 9.16
CA GLY A 95 -6.22 -1.89 9.21
C GLY A 95 -6.46 -0.42 9.58
N ALA A 96 -5.65 0.15 10.48
CA ALA A 96 -5.71 1.57 10.81
C ALA A 96 -5.25 2.44 9.63
N PHE A 97 -4.24 2.01 8.88
CA PHE A 97 -3.77 2.71 7.68
C PHE A 97 -4.80 2.67 6.56
N HIS A 98 -5.54 1.56 6.40
CA HIS A 98 -6.67 1.49 5.47
C HIS A 98 -7.80 2.47 5.83
N LYS A 99 -8.04 2.71 7.12
CA LYS A 99 -8.98 3.76 7.56
C LYS A 99 -8.41 5.16 7.33
N LEU A 100 -7.11 5.34 7.57
CA LEU A 100 -6.42 6.61 7.44
C LEU A 100 -6.38 7.12 6.01
N VAL A 101 -6.37 6.24 4.99
CA VAL A 101 -6.33 6.62 3.57
C VAL A 101 -7.68 7.10 3.03
N VAL A 102 -8.80 6.78 3.69
CA VAL A 102 -10.16 7.07 3.19
C VAL A 102 -10.38 8.56 2.83
N PRO A 103 -9.99 9.55 3.65
CA PRO A 103 -10.13 10.96 3.29
C PRO A 103 -9.39 11.32 2.00
N TYR A 104 -8.18 10.79 1.82
CA TYR A 104 -7.37 11.03 0.61
C TYR A 104 -7.99 10.33 -0.61
N GLN A 105 -8.47 9.10 -0.43
CA GLN A 105 -9.18 8.35 -1.47
C GLN A 105 -10.37 9.14 -2.01
N LYS A 106 -11.17 9.74 -1.12
CA LYS A 106 -12.32 10.58 -1.49
C LYS A 106 -11.88 11.88 -2.17
N ALA A 107 -10.90 12.58 -1.59
CA ALA A 107 -10.42 13.88 -2.10
C ALA A 107 -9.84 13.79 -3.51
N TYR A 108 -9.11 12.70 -3.80
CA TYR A 108 -8.50 12.48 -5.12
C TYR A 108 -9.32 11.59 -6.06
N ASN A 109 -10.50 11.16 -5.63
CA ASN A 109 -11.39 10.27 -6.41
C ASN A 109 -10.66 9.03 -6.95
N VAL A 110 -9.92 8.35 -6.08
CA VAL A 110 -9.16 7.14 -6.43
C VAL A 110 -9.98 5.91 -6.06
N ASN A 111 -9.82 4.83 -6.83
CA ASN A 111 -10.41 3.55 -6.50
C ASN A 111 -9.97 3.09 -5.09
N CYS A 112 -10.93 2.55 -4.32
CA CYS A 112 -10.70 2.13 -2.93
C CYS A 112 -9.59 1.09 -2.81
N ASP A 113 -9.54 0.11 -3.71
CA ASP A 113 -8.54 -0.96 -3.66
C ASP A 113 -7.13 -0.43 -3.96
N VAL A 114 -7.01 0.50 -4.91
CA VAL A 114 -5.74 1.18 -5.21
C VAL A 114 -5.29 2.00 -4.00
N ALA A 115 -6.20 2.77 -3.38
CA ALA A 115 -5.89 3.55 -2.19
C ALA A 115 -5.45 2.65 -1.01
N GLN A 116 -6.12 1.52 -0.79
CA GLN A 116 -5.73 0.55 0.23
C GLN A 116 -4.36 -0.07 -0.04
N LYS A 117 -4.02 -0.36 -1.31
CA LYS A 117 -2.68 -0.86 -1.66
C LYS A 117 -1.59 0.18 -1.41
N VAL A 118 -1.87 1.45 -1.68
CA VAL A 118 -0.96 2.54 -1.29
C VAL A 118 -0.80 2.61 0.22
N ALA A 119 -1.89 2.46 0.98
CA ALA A 119 -1.85 2.42 2.44
C ALA A 119 -1.06 1.23 2.99
N SER A 120 -1.25 0.03 2.41
CA SER A 120 -0.45 -1.17 2.76
C SER A 120 1.04 -0.97 2.47
N ALA A 121 1.40 -0.27 1.38
CA ALA A 121 2.79 0.05 1.09
C ALA A 121 3.41 1.01 2.12
N VAL A 122 2.64 2.00 2.61
CA VAL A 122 3.08 2.86 3.73
C VAL A 122 3.19 2.06 5.02
N TRP A 123 2.21 1.18 5.30
CA TRP A 123 2.26 0.31 6.47
C TRP A 123 3.50 -0.59 6.44
N LYS A 124 3.79 -1.22 5.31
CA LYS A 124 4.99 -2.06 5.16
C LYS A 124 6.27 -1.28 5.50
N ALA A 125 6.41 -0.04 5.04
CA ALA A 125 7.57 0.78 5.38
C ALA A 125 7.67 1.08 6.88
N TRP A 126 6.56 1.22 7.60
CA TRP A 126 6.54 1.36 9.06
C TRP A 126 6.79 0.04 9.78
N ASP A 127 6.28 -1.07 9.25
CA ASP A 127 6.53 -2.41 9.79
C ASP A 127 8.01 -2.77 9.72
N ASP A 128 8.64 -2.52 8.57
CA ASP A 128 10.08 -2.66 8.39
C ASP A 128 10.88 -1.75 9.33
N PHE A 129 10.40 -0.54 9.61
CA PHE A 129 11.01 0.37 10.58
C PHE A 129 10.88 -0.11 12.04
N PHE A 130 9.76 -0.72 12.42
CA PHE A 130 9.54 -1.17 13.80
C PHE A 130 10.15 -2.51 14.12
N TYR A 131 10.15 -3.42 13.17
CA TYR A 131 10.41 -4.84 13.37
C TYR A 131 11.45 -5.44 12.40
N GLY A 132 11.79 -4.72 11.33
CA GLY A 132 12.76 -5.12 10.33
C GLY A 132 14.08 -4.35 10.43
N GLU A 133 14.77 -4.26 9.30
CA GLU A 133 16.05 -3.57 9.18
C GLU A 133 15.92 -2.11 8.74
N GLY A 134 14.70 -1.63 8.57
CA GLY A 134 14.43 -0.26 8.13
C GLY A 134 14.87 0.78 9.14
N LYS A 135 15.69 1.75 8.71
CA LYS A 135 16.17 2.83 9.59
C LYS A 135 15.21 4.02 9.61
N THR A 136 14.51 4.27 8.51
CA THR A 136 13.61 5.43 8.34
C THR A 136 12.51 5.12 7.34
N VAL A 137 11.38 5.82 7.47
CA VAL A 137 10.30 5.79 6.48
C VAL A 137 10.46 7.01 5.57
N HIS A 138 10.67 6.77 4.29
CA HIS A 138 11.00 7.80 3.30
C HIS A 138 9.78 8.22 2.48
N TYR A 139 9.79 9.50 2.08
CA TYR A 139 8.94 9.99 0.98
C TYR A 139 9.40 9.37 -0.34
N LYS A 140 8.47 9.15 -1.25
CA LYS A 140 8.78 8.70 -2.61
C LYS A 140 8.78 9.87 -3.58
N LYS A 141 9.77 9.91 -4.47
CA LYS A 141 9.73 10.78 -5.66
C LYS A 141 8.77 10.16 -6.67
N LEU A 142 8.28 10.97 -7.60
CA LEU A 142 7.36 10.49 -8.62
C LEU A 142 7.99 9.38 -9.48
N ASN A 143 9.26 9.52 -9.83
CA ASN A 143 9.99 8.53 -10.63
C ASN A 143 10.23 7.20 -9.88
N ASP A 144 10.20 7.22 -8.53
CA ASP A 144 10.34 6.02 -7.70
C ASP A 144 8.99 5.35 -7.43
N PHE A 145 7.90 5.99 -7.83
CA PHE A 145 6.53 5.48 -7.65
C PHE A 145 6.04 4.83 -8.95
N VAL A 146 6.55 3.64 -9.22
CA VAL A 146 6.39 2.94 -10.52
C VAL A 146 5.29 1.88 -10.53
N THR A 147 4.59 1.66 -9.41
CA THR A 147 3.57 0.62 -9.33
C THR A 147 2.27 1.13 -8.72
N LEU A 148 1.18 0.89 -9.43
CA LEU A 148 -0.18 0.95 -8.90
C LEU A 148 -0.79 -0.44 -9.06
N SER A 149 -1.31 -1.01 -7.99
CA SER A 149 -1.90 -2.34 -8.02
C SER A 149 -3.32 -2.35 -7.48
N GLY A 150 -4.16 -3.20 -8.07
CA GLY A 150 -5.45 -3.57 -7.52
C GLY A 150 -5.31 -4.61 -6.40
N LYS A 151 -6.37 -4.85 -5.66
CA LYS A 151 -6.38 -5.79 -4.53
C LYS A 151 -6.67 -7.23 -4.98
N LYS A 152 -7.58 -7.38 -5.93
CA LYS A 152 -8.04 -8.66 -6.48
C LYS A 152 -8.27 -8.51 -7.97
N ASN A 153 -8.29 -9.64 -8.70
CA ASN A 153 -8.55 -9.64 -10.14
C ASN A 153 -9.89 -8.98 -10.52
N ASN A 154 -10.92 -9.08 -9.69
CA ASN A 154 -12.24 -8.49 -9.97
C ASN A 154 -12.50 -7.16 -9.23
N SER A 155 -11.46 -6.54 -8.68
CA SER A 155 -11.58 -5.25 -7.99
C SER A 155 -10.36 -4.38 -8.23
N GLY A 156 -10.59 -3.19 -8.75
CA GLY A 156 -9.55 -2.23 -9.07
C GLY A 156 -9.03 -2.39 -10.50
N ILE A 157 -8.17 -3.35 -10.78
CA ILE A 157 -7.63 -3.67 -12.10
C ILE A 157 -7.95 -5.13 -12.42
N PHE A 158 -8.49 -5.41 -13.59
CA PHE A 158 -8.76 -6.77 -14.03
C PHE A 158 -8.47 -6.96 -15.52
N PHE A 159 -8.02 -8.16 -15.84
CA PHE A 159 -7.78 -8.61 -17.20
C PHE A 159 -9.00 -9.36 -17.72
N ARG A 160 -9.42 -9.07 -18.94
CA ARG A 160 -10.51 -9.77 -19.64
C ARG A 160 -9.93 -10.58 -20.80
N PRO A 161 -9.76 -11.90 -20.62
CA PRO A 161 -9.11 -12.74 -21.65
C PRO A 161 -9.84 -12.71 -22.99
N ALA A 162 -11.18 -12.73 -22.97
CA ALA A 162 -12.00 -12.76 -24.18
C ALA A 162 -11.73 -11.59 -25.13
N ASN A 163 -11.39 -10.42 -24.60
CA ASN A 163 -11.16 -9.20 -25.37
C ASN A 163 -9.70 -8.72 -25.29
N HIS A 164 -8.83 -9.48 -24.63
CA HIS A 164 -7.42 -9.09 -24.35
C HIS A 164 -7.29 -7.66 -23.77
N THR A 165 -8.25 -7.27 -22.93
CA THR A 165 -8.31 -5.92 -22.36
C THR A 165 -7.97 -5.92 -20.89
N VAL A 166 -7.30 -4.85 -20.44
CA VAL A 166 -7.10 -4.53 -19.03
C VAL A 166 -8.05 -3.38 -18.69
N SER A 167 -8.85 -3.53 -17.64
CA SER A 167 -9.79 -2.49 -17.22
C SER A 167 -9.72 -2.23 -15.73
N SER A 168 -10.15 -1.06 -15.29
CA SER A 168 -10.33 -0.74 -13.88
C SER A 168 -11.80 -0.66 -13.51
N LEU A 169 -12.10 -0.86 -12.22
CA LEU A 169 -13.46 -0.82 -11.69
C LEU A 169 -14.12 0.56 -11.88
N GLU A 170 -13.33 1.61 -11.93
CA GLU A 170 -13.79 2.97 -12.17
C GLU A 170 -14.42 3.11 -13.57
N SER A 171 -13.88 2.41 -14.56
CA SER A 171 -14.43 2.41 -15.92
C SER A 171 -15.68 1.55 -16.06
N ALA A 172 -15.77 0.47 -15.29
CA ALA A 172 -16.93 -0.42 -15.33
C ALA A 172 -18.17 0.22 -14.69
N LYS A 173 -18.01 1.08 -13.68
CA LYS A 173 -19.11 1.82 -13.04
C LYS A 173 -19.50 3.09 -13.78
N ARG A 174 -18.57 3.74 -14.43
CA ARG A 174 -18.81 4.81 -15.38
C ARG A 174 -18.92 4.15 -16.75
N LYS A 175 -20.12 3.87 -17.24
CA LYS A 175 -20.30 3.66 -18.70
C LYS A 175 -19.52 4.79 -19.35
N ALA A 176 -18.35 4.47 -19.91
CA ALA A 176 -17.38 5.46 -20.35
C ALA A 176 -18.04 6.50 -21.24
N LYS A 177 -18.36 7.65 -20.69
CA LYS A 177 -18.80 8.81 -21.46
C LYS A 177 -17.64 9.43 -22.23
N ASN A 178 -16.41 9.14 -21.82
CA ASN A 178 -15.20 9.65 -22.45
C ASN A 178 -14.48 8.55 -23.24
N SER A 179 -14.37 8.74 -24.53
CA SER A 179 -13.64 7.87 -25.45
C SER A 179 -12.18 7.60 -25.02
N ILE A 180 -11.57 8.50 -24.25
CA ILE A 180 -10.21 8.41 -23.70
C ILE A 180 -10.11 7.34 -22.61
N GLU A 181 -11.07 7.29 -21.66
CA GLU A 181 -11.10 6.25 -20.63
C GLU A 181 -11.32 4.86 -21.24
N LYS A 182 -12.18 4.78 -22.26
CA LYS A 182 -12.44 3.53 -22.98
C LYS A 182 -11.19 3.00 -23.69
N ARG A 183 -10.45 3.87 -24.38
CA ARG A 183 -9.19 3.51 -25.07
C ARG A 183 -8.12 3.03 -24.10
N TYR A 184 -8.01 3.67 -22.94
CA TYR A 184 -7.04 3.27 -21.92
C TYR A 184 -7.28 1.86 -21.40
N PHE A 185 -8.53 1.46 -21.20
CA PHE A 185 -8.89 0.14 -20.70
C PHE A 185 -8.97 -0.91 -21.81
N ASP A 186 -9.09 -0.50 -23.06
CA ASP A 186 -9.02 -1.34 -24.26
C ASP A 186 -7.59 -1.40 -24.84
N ALA A 187 -6.59 -0.88 -24.13
CA ALA A 187 -5.19 -0.79 -24.61
C ALA A 187 -4.52 -2.14 -24.90
N TYR A 188 -5.18 -3.24 -24.48
CA TYR A 188 -4.80 -4.60 -24.83
C TYR A 188 -5.64 -5.14 -25.97
N ARG A 189 -5.68 -4.46 -27.08
CA ARG A 189 -6.13 -5.08 -28.32
C ARG A 189 -5.06 -5.99 -28.88
N LYS A 190 -5.50 -7.13 -29.45
CA LYS A 190 -4.67 -8.05 -30.21
C LYS A 190 -3.67 -7.28 -31.07
N PRO A 191 -2.40 -7.69 -31.11
CA PRO A 191 -1.62 -7.42 -32.30
C PRO A 191 -2.43 -7.99 -33.48
N ASP A 192 -2.65 -7.15 -34.46
CA ASP A 192 -3.29 -7.57 -35.71
C ASP A 192 -2.61 -8.84 -36.19
N ALA A 193 -3.43 -9.86 -36.51
CA ALA A 193 -3.00 -11.13 -37.07
C ALA A 193 -2.45 -10.92 -38.47
#